data_f2a0bc925db472fa8da43b8c05b2cb1b
#
_entry.id   f2a0bc925db472fa8da43b8c05b2cb1b
#
_cell.length_a   1.000
_cell.length_b   1.000
_cell.length_c   1.000
_cell.angle_alpha   90.00
_cell.angle_beta   90.00
_cell.angle_gamma   90.00
#
_symmetry.space_group_name_H-M   'P 1'
#
loop_
_entity.id
_entity.type
_entity.pdbx_description
1 polymer ?
#
loop_
_entity_poly.entity_id
_entity_poly.type
_entity_poly.pdbx_seq_one_letter_code
_entity_poly.pdbx_strand_id
1 'polypeptide(L)'
;MTIEGDYTLFAHLETVYLGVLARRTLISTNVRRVVDAANGKPILFFPARHDHHHVQTGDGYAAHVAGAIGVSTDAQSSWWGGRGIGTVPHGLIAAYGADTVLAARRFAEWTPGDVNVVVLVDFENDSVRTSLEVARALGDRLWGVRLDTSRTLVDRSLWDELGDFDPRGVNERLVRRVRDALDREGFERVRIVVSGGFDVERIREFEAKGVPVDSYGVGSTLIRGENDFTADVVLVDGERSAKVGRWYRPNARLEPVD
;
A
#
# COMPACT_ATOMS: atom_id res chain seq x y z
N MET A 1 17.14 -8.67 18.38
CA MET A 1 17.44 -10.09 18.10
C MET A 1 18.66 -10.48 18.92
N THR A 2 18.70 -11.69 19.45
CA THR A 2 19.86 -12.29 20.10
C THR A 2 20.16 -13.59 19.37
N ILE A 3 21.44 -13.87 19.11
CA ILE A 3 21.91 -15.12 18.55
C ILE A 3 22.92 -15.71 19.56
N GLU A 4 22.77 -16.98 19.90
CA GLU A 4 23.67 -17.72 20.77
C GLU A 4 24.04 -19.03 20.09
N GLY A 5 25.33 -19.35 20.04
CA GLY A 5 25.83 -20.54 19.38
C GLY A 5 27.27 -20.41 18.95
N ASP A 6 27.77 -21.39 18.19
CA ASP A 6 29.12 -21.35 17.62
C ASP A 6 29.24 -20.15 16.66
N TYR A 7 30.09 -19.19 17.02
CA TYR A 7 30.28 -17.94 16.31
C TYR A 7 30.66 -18.16 14.83
N THR A 8 31.38 -19.23 14.54
CA THR A 8 31.83 -19.54 13.18
C THR A 8 30.67 -19.88 12.23
N LEU A 9 29.51 -20.31 12.75
CA LEU A 9 28.33 -20.66 11.98
C LEU A 9 27.56 -19.46 11.46
N PHE A 10 27.63 -18.30 12.13
CA PHE A 10 26.82 -17.14 11.77
C PHE A 10 27.58 -15.83 11.59
N ALA A 11 28.84 -15.75 12.02
CA ALA A 11 29.65 -14.51 11.94
C ALA A 11 29.73 -13.93 10.52
N HIS A 12 29.94 -14.78 9.53
CA HIS A 12 30.05 -14.38 8.12
C HIS A 12 28.73 -13.92 7.48
N LEU A 13 27.61 -14.16 8.17
CA LEU A 13 26.27 -13.73 7.73
C LEU A 13 25.85 -12.38 8.32
N GLU A 14 26.66 -11.76 9.19
CA GLU A 14 26.29 -10.56 9.93
C GLU A 14 25.72 -9.46 9.05
N THR A 15 26.42 -9.06 8.01
CA THR A 15 25.95 -8.01 7.11
C THR A 15 24.69 -8.39 6.37
N VAL A 16 24.49 -9.67 6.07
CA VAL A 16 23.32 -10.19 5.36
C VAL A 16 22.08 -10.09 6.26
N TYR A 17 22.14 -10.68 7.47
CA TYR A 17 20.95 -10.65 8.33
C TYR A 17 20.65 -9.25 8.88
N LEU A 18 21.65 -8.41 9.11
CA LEU A 18 21.42 -7.02 9.52
C LEU A 18 20.70 -6.23 8.40
N GLY A 19 21.12 -6.37 7.15
CA GLY A 19 20.45 -5.75 6.02
C GLY A 19 19.00 -6.23 5.85
N VAL A 20 18.76 -7.53 5.98
CA VAL A 20 17.40 -8.09 5.93
C VAL A 20 16.53 -7.54 7.06
N LEU A 21 17.05 -7.54 8.31
CA LEU A 21 16.32 -7.02 9.46
C LEU A 21 16.02 -5.53 9.32
N ALA A 22 17.01 -4.73 8.91
CA ALA A 22 16.84 -3.29 8.72
C ALA A 22 15.71 -3.01 7.72
N ARG A 23 15.76 -3.63 6.55
CA ARG A 23 14.75 -3.45 5.50
C ARG A 23 13.35 -3.91 5.97
N ARG A 24 13.23 -5.13 6.51
CA ARG A 24 11.93 -5.68 6.93
C ARG A 24 11.31 -4.89 8.07
N THR A 25 12.13 -4.46 9.04
CA THR A 25 11.66 -3.63 10.15
C THR A 25 11.18 -2.27 9.66
N LEU A 26 11.89 -1.64 8.73
CA LEU A 26 11.47 -0.37 8.11
C LEU A 26 10.09 -0.51 7.47
N ILE A 27 9.93 -1.49 6.58
CA ILE A 27 8.66 -1.73 5.88
C ILE A 27 7.53 -2.03 6.87
N SER A 28 7.73 -3.00 7.78
CA SER A 28 6.71 -3.38 8.76
C SER A 28 6.30 -2.20 9.65
N THR A 29 7.26 -1.38 10.08
CA THR A 29 6.99 -0.20 10.90
C THR A 29 6.15 0.84 10.14
N ASN A 30 6.52 1.14 8.91
CA ASN A 30 5.79 2.11 8.09
C ASN A 30 4.38 1.61 7.76
N VAL A 31 4.24 0.33 7.40
CA VAL A 31 2.93 -0.29 7.14
C VAL A 31 2.07 -0.28 8.40
N ARG A 32 2.62 -0.67 9.55
CA ARG A 32 1.86 -0.68 10.80
C ARG A 32 1.32 0.70 11.16
N ARG A 33 2.12 1.75 10.98
CA ARG A 33 1.69 3.14 11.23
C ARG A 33 0.50 3.55 10.37
N VAL A 34 0.46 3.18 9.08
CA VAL A 34 -0.68 3.50 8.22
C VAL A 34 -1.89 2.61 8.51
N VAL A 35 -1.69 1.35 8.87
CA VAL A 35 -2.77 0.44 9.30
C VAL A 35 -3.45 0.99 10.55
N ASP A 36 -2.67 1.42 11.55
CA ASP A 36 -3.21 2.03 12.78
C ASP A 36 -3.94 3.35 12.50
N ALA A 37 -3.44 4.15 11.54
CA ALA A 37 -4.06 5.40 11.15
C ALA A 37 -5.39 5.23 10.39
N ALA A 38 -5.56 4.11 9.69
CA ALA A 38 -6.71 3.85 8.81
C ALA A 38 -7.98 3.40 9.55
N ASN A 39 -7.96 3.34 10.88
CA ASN A 39 -9.11 3.03 11.73
C ASN A 39 -9.91 1.78 11.28
N GLY A 40 -9.19 0.71 10.98
CA GLY A 40 -9.75 -0.58 10.53
C GLY A 40 -10.02 -0.68 9.03
N LYS A 41 -9.83 0.38 8.25
CA LYS A 41 -9.95 0.30 6.79
C LYS A 41 -8.74 -0.41 6.16
N PRO A 42 -8.96 -1.17 5.09
CA PRO A 42 -7.92 -1.91 4.40
C PRO A 42 -6.79 -1.04 3.85
N ILE A 43 -5.54 -1.49 4.04
CA ILE A 43 -4.34 -0.92 3.42
C ILE A 43 -3.85 -1.84 2.31
N LEU A 44 -3.63 -1.27 1.12
CA LEU A 44 -3.03 -1.93 -0.03
C LEU A 44 -1.58 -1.43 -0.18
N PHE A 45 -0.64 -2.35 -0.20
CA PHE A 45 0.79 -2.05 -0.30
C PHE A 45 1.21 -1.91 -1.76
N PHE A 46 1.40 -0.69 -2.24
CA PHE A 46 1.63 -0.36 -3.65
C PHE A 46 3.03 0.17 -4.04
N PRO A 47 4.10 -0.07 -3.29
CA PRO A 47 5.40 0.48 -3.66
C PRO A 47 6.21 -0.34 -4.67
N ALA A 48 5.70 -1.43 -5.24
CA ALA A 48 6.46 -2.34 -6.10
C ALA A 48 7.29 -1.64 -7.18
N ARG A 49 6.74 -0.61 -7.84
CA ARG A 49 7.42 0.15 -8.91
C ARG A 49 8.46 1.17 -8.42
N HIS A 50 8.58 1.36 -7.11
CA HIS A 50 9.43 2.39 -6.52
C HIS A 50 10.79 1.87 -6.06
N ASP A 51 11.04 0.56 -6.19
CA ASP A 51 12.30 -0.07 -5.82
C ASP A 51 12.64 -1.25 -6.75
N HIS A 52 13.83 -1.80 -6.57
CA HIS A 52 14.32 -2.92 -7.38
C HIS A 52 13.46 -4.18 -7.18
N HIS A 53 13.18 -4.90 -8.26
CA HIS A 53 12.28 -6.05 -8.22
C HIS A 53 12.71 -7.18 -7.26
N HIS A 54 13.99 -7.33 -6.99
CA HIS A 54 14.51 -8.36 -6.08
C HIS A 54 14.08 -8.18 -4.61
N VAL A 55 13.70 -6.97 -4.18
CA VAL A 55 13.23 -6.74 -2.81
C VAL A 55 11.74 -7.03 -2.64
N GLN A 56 10.99 -7.17 -3.73
CA GLN A 56 9.53 -7.24 -3.71
C GLN A 56 8.97 -8.34 -2.81
N THR A 57 9.50 -9.56 -2.92
CA THR A 57 9.02 -10.72 -2.15
C THR A 57 9.07 -10.46 -0.64
N GLY A 58 10.22 -10.05 -0.17
CA GLY A 58 10.38 -9.81 1.26
C GLY A 58 9.69 -8.53 1.75
N ASP A 59 9.62 -7.47 0.95
CA ASP A 59 8.89 -6.26 1.30
C ASP A 59 7.38 -6.53 1.39
N GLY A 60 6.85 -7.31 0.44
CA GLY A 60 5.46 -7.73 0.47
C GLY A 60 5.14 -8.58 1.70
N TYR A 61 6.00 -9.53 2.06
CA TYR A 61 5.83 -10.33 3.27
C TYR A 61 5.87 -9.46 4.54
N ALA A 62 6.83 -8.54 4.64
CA ALA A 62 6.91 -7.61 5.77
C ALA A 62 5.65 -6.74 5.88
N ALA A 63 5.08 -6.31 4.76
CA ALA A 63 3.84 -5.56 4.72
C ALA A 63 2.63 -6.41 5.15
N HIS A 64 2.56 -7.66 4.69
CA HIS A 64 1.51 -8.60 5.06
C HIS A 64 1.49 -8.87 6.57
N VAL A 65 2.64 -9.20 7.16
CA VAL A 65 2.77 -9.42 8.62
C VAL A 65 2.41 -8.16 9.42
N ALA A 66 2.66 -6.97 8.88
CA ALA A 66 2.31 -5.70 9.52
C ALA A 66 0.83 -5.31 9.36
N GLY A 67 0.02 -6.07 8.60
CA GLY A 67 -1.42 -5.89 8.47
C GLY A 67 -1.91 -5.28 7.16
N ALA A 68 -1.05 -5.15 6.13
CA ALA A 68 -1.55 -4.85 4.78
C ALA A 68 -2.35 -6.05 4.26
N ILE A 69 -3.55 -5.78 3.72
CA ILE A 69 -4.44 -6.85 3.25
C ILE A 69 -4.13 -7.31 1.83
N GLY A 70 -3.38 -6.53 1.07
CA GLY A 70 -3.04 -6.82 -0.31
C GLY A 70 -1.77 -6.12 -0.76
N VAL A 71 -1.17 -6.67 -1.81
CA VAL A 71 0.07 -6.21 -2.43
C VAL A 71 -0.12 -6.10 -3.94
N SER A 72 0.72 -5.35 -4.63
CA SER A 72 0.51 -5.03 -6.05
C SER A 72 1.00 -6.10 -7.03
N THR A 73 1.79 -7.08 -6.60
CA THR A 73 2.34 -8.12 -7.49
C THR A 73 2.33 -9.50 -6.85
N ASP A 74 2.25 -10.54 -7.68
CA ASP A 74 2.36 -11.94 -7.21
C ASP A 74 3.74 -12.21 -6.57
N ALA A 75 4.80 -11.54 -7.04
CA ALA A 75 6.10 -11.63 -6.41
C ALA A 75 6.07 -11.15 -4.95
N GLN A 76 5.35 -10.09 -4.66
CA GLN A 76 5.19 -9.59 -3.29
C GLN A 76 4.41 -10.54 -2.39
N SER A 77 3.48 -11.33 -2.95
CA SER A 77 2.64 -12.26 -2.20
C SER A 77 3.17 -13.70 -2.15
N SER A 78 4.27 -14.00 -2.83
CA SER A 78 4.74 -15.37 -3.06
C SER A 78 5.08 -16.16 -1.79
N TRP A 79 5.51 -15.49 -0.71
CA TRP A 79 5.90 -16.20 0.53
C TRP A 79 4.72 -16.68 1.39
N TRP A 80 3.50 -16.21 1.14
CA TRP A 80 2.31 -16.72 1.86
C TRP A 80 1.24 -17.30 0.91
N GLY A 81 1.57 -17.47 -0.38
CA GLY A 81 0.65 -18.06 -1.36
C GLY A 81 -0.51 -17.16 -1.77
N GLY A 82 -0.40 -15.86 -1.52
CA GLY A 82 -1.38 -14.86 -1.95
C GLY A 82 -1.27 -14.53 -3.43
N ARG A 83 -2.12 -13.59 -3.88
CA ARG A 83 -2.08 -13.01 -5.23
C ARG A 83 -1.91 -11.50 -5.15
N GLY A 84 -1.29 -10.90 -6.16
CA GLY A 84 -1.25 -9.47 -6.34
C GLY A 84 -2.64 -8.89 -6.57
N ILE A 85 -2.89 -7.71 -6.00
CA ILE A 85 -4.13 -6.96 -6.22
C ILE A 85 -3.84 -5.87 -7.25
N GLY A 86 -4.49 -5.95 -8.41
CA GLY A 86 -4.39 -4.97 -9.49
C GLY A 86 -5.67 -4.15 -9.64
N THR A 87 -5.54 -3.10 -10.41
CA THR A 87 -6.66 -2.27 -10.87
C THR A 87 -6.51 -2.06 -12.37
N VAL A 88 -7.55 -1.65 -13.09
CA VAL A 88 -7.40 -1.18 -14.47
C VAL A 88 -6.43 0.02 -14.46
N PRO A 89 -5.24 -0.10 -15.05
CA PRO A 89 -4.22 0.95 -14.95
C PRO A 89 -4.34 1.98 -16.08
N HIS A 90 -3.79 3.17 -15.88
CA HIS A 90 -3.71 4.22 -16.90
C HIS A 90 -3.12 3.72 -18.24
N GLY A 91 -2.10 2.85 -18.19
CA GLY A 91 -1.50 2.28 -19.40
C GLY A 91 -2.46 1.44 -20.23
N LEU A 92 -3.37 0.68 -19.60
CA LEU A 92 -4.40 -0.06 -20.31
C LEU A 92 -5.43 0.89 -20.92
N ILE A 93 -5.86 1.91 -20.17
CA ILE A 93 -6.79 2.93 -20.69
C ILE A 93 -6.19 3.62 -21.92
N ALA A 94 -4.93 4.03 -21.85
CA ALA A 94 -4.21 4.63 -22.97
C ALA A 94 -4.14 3.68 -24.18
N ALA A 95 -3.90 2.38 -23.96
CA ALA A 95 -3.84 1.37 -25.03
C ALA A 95 -5.19 1.16 -25.74
N TYR A 96 -6.30 1.46 -25.07
CA TYR A 96 -7.66 1.47 -25.66
C TYR A 96 -8.10 2.87 -26.11
N GLY A 97 -7.14 3.73 -26.50
CA GLY A 97 -7.45 5.04 -27.09
C GLY A 97 -8.02 6.04 -26.11
N ALA A 98 -7.66 5.95 -24.82
CA ALA A 98 -8.17 6.78 -23.74
C ALA A 98 -9.67 6.52 -23.39
N ASP A 99 -10.24 5.43 -23.86
CA ASP A 99 -11.60 5.00 -23.49
C ASP A 99 -11.55 4.14 -22.21
N THR A 100 -11.81 4.78 -21.07
CA THR A 100 -11.82 4.11 -19.75
C THR A 100 -12.90 3.04 -19.67
N VAL A 101 -14.08 3.25 -20.27
CA VAL A 101 -15.18 2.29 -20.26
C VAL A 101 -14.84 1.05 -21.05
N LEU A 102 -14.29 1.23 -22.26
CA LEU A 102 -13.86 0.11 -23.10
C LEU A 102 -12.74 -0.70 -22.41
N ALA A 103 -11.73 -0.02 -21.89
CA ALA A 103 -10.64 -0.67 -21.15
C ALA A 103 -11.16 -1.48 -19.95
N ALA A 104 -12.10 -0.91 -19.18
CA ALA A 104 -12.71 -1.56 -18.04
C ALA A 104 -13.54 -2.79 -18.41
N ARG A 105 -14.35 -2.71 -19.49
CA ARG A 105 -15.11 -3.86 -20.02
C ARG A 105 -14.19 -4.99 -20.45
N ARG A 106 -13.15 -4.69 -21.23
CA ARG A 106 -12.18 -5.69 -21.68
C ARG A 106 -11.43 -6.33 -20.50
N PHE A 107 -11.02 -5.51 -19.53
CA PHE A 107 -10.41 -6.04 -18.32
C PHE A 107 -11.35 -6.97 -17.56
N ALA A 108 -12.63 -6.60 -17.40
CA ALA A 108 -13.62 -7.43 -16.70
C ALA A 108 -13.93 -8.75 -17.45
N GLU A 109 -13.91 -8.74 -18.78
CA GLU A 109 -14.07 -9.96 -19.62
C GLU A 109 -12.93 -10.97 -19.42
N TRP A 110 -11.69 -10.48 -19.25
CA TRP A 110 -10.49 -11.32 -19.08
C TRP A 110 -10.21 -11.72 -17.63
N THR A 111 -10.80 -10.99 -16.69
CA THR A 111 -10.57 -11.20 -15.25
C THR A 111 -11.51 -12.28 -14.71
N PRO A 112 -11.01 -13.29 -13.98
CA PRO A 112 -11.85 -14.30 -13.34
C PRO A 112 -12.97 -13.70 -12.50
N GLY A 113 -14.10 -14.41 -12.40
CA GLY A 113 -15.30 -13.91 -11.73
C GLY A 113 -15.14 -13.64 -10.22
N ASP A 114 -14.19 -14.29 -9.58
CA ASP A 114 -13.83 -14.16 -8.17
C ASP A 114 -12.89 -12.99 -7.88
N VAL A 115 -12.39 -12.29 -8.92
CA VAL A 115 -11.50 -11.13 -8.77
C VAL A 115 -12.30 -9.84 -8.77
N ASN A 116 -12.09 -9.00 -7.79
CA ASN A 116 -12.70 -7.67 -7.69
C ASN A 116 -12.19 -6.74 -8.78
N VAL A 117 -13.07 -6.27 -9.64
CA VAL A 117 -12.73 -5.30 -10.69
C VAL A 117 -12.74 -3.90 -10.09
N VAL A 118 -11.56 -3.29 -10.04
CA VAL A 118 -11.34 -1.90 -9.62
C VAL A 118 -10.82 -1.10 -10.80
N VAL A 119 -11.42 0.06 -11.07
CA VAL A 119 -11.10 0.89 -12.25
C VAL A 119 -10.55 2.24 -11.80
N LEU A 120 -9.39 2.65 -12.37
CA LEU A 120 -8.91 4.04 -12.29
C LEU A 120 -9.85 4.96 -13.06
N VAL A 121 -10.27 6.07 -12.44
CA VAL A 121 -11.29 6.97 -13.00
C VAL A 121 -10.80 8.41 -13.20
N ASP A 122 -9.51 8.63 -13.00
CA ASP A 122 -8.87 9.95 -13.10
C ASP A 122 -8.11 10.17 -14.43
N PHE A 123 -8.23 9.27 -15.40
CA PHE A 123 -7.48 9.35 -16.66
C PHE A 123 -7.76 10.65 -17.43
N GLU A 124 -9.01 11.04 -17.54
CA GLU A 124 -9.43 12.31 -18.16
C GLU A 124 -9.55 13.46 -17.17
N ASN A 125 -9.11 13.25 -15.93
CA ASN A 125 -9.19 14.20 -14.84
C ASN A 125 -10.63 14.70 -14.55
N ASP A 126 -11.60 13.76 -14.67
CA ASP A 126 -13.03 13.96 -14.40
C ASP A 126 -13.58 12.69 -13.72
N SER A 127 -13.21 12.55 -12.44
CA SER A 127 -13.43 11.31 -11.70
C SER A 127 -14.91 11.03 -11.44
N VAL A 128 -15.73 12.05 -11.29
CA VAL A 128 -17.18 11.89 -11.05
C VAL A 128 -17.84 11.31 -12.30
N ARG A 129 -17.67 11.96 -13.45
CA ARG A 129 -18.25 11.50 -14.74
C ARG A 129 -17.78 10.09 -15.05
N THR A 130 -16.46 9.85 -15.01
CA THR A 130 -15.88 8.55 -15.36
C THR A 130 -16.35 7.44 -14.42
N SER A 131 -16.52 7.72 -13.10
CA SER A 131 -17.05 6.76 -12.14
C SER A 131 -18.48 6.31 -12.52
N LEU A 132 -19.34 7.24 -12.90
CA LEU A 132 -20.72 6.93 -13.32
C LEU A 132 -20.75 6.14 -14.62
N GLU A 133 -19.95 6.54 -15.62
CA GLU A 133 -19.87 5.85 -16.91
C GLU A 133 -19.41 4.39 -16.73
N VAL A 134 -18.39 4.16 -15.90
CA VAL A 134 -17.89 2.81 -15.61
C VAL A 134 -18.91 2.01 -14.78
N ALA A 135 -19.55 2.62 -13.79
CA ALA A 135 -20.56 1.95 -12.96
C ALA A 135 -21.77 1.49 -13.79
N ARG A 136 -22.29 2.34 -14.68
CA ARG A 136 -23.37 2.00 -15.61
C ARG A 136 -22.95 0.90 -16.59
N ALA A 137 -21.69 0.93 -17.08
CA ALA A 137 -21.18 0.00 -18.08
C ALA A 137 -20.89 -1.40 -17.56
N LEU A 138 -20.43 -1.54 -16.31
CA LEU A 138 -20.03 -2.81 -15.71
C LEU A 138 -21.10 -3.39 -14.77
N GLY A 139 -22.04 -2.57 -14.29
CA GLY A 139 -23.07 -3.03 -13.36
C GLY A 139 -22.46 -3.78 -12.18
N ASP A 140 -22.98 -4.97 -11.86
CA ASP A 140 -22.56 -5.79 -10.72
C ASP A 140 -21.13 -6.30 -10.80
N ARG A 141 -20.50 -6.23 -11.97
CA ARG A 141 -19.12 -6.64 -12.15
C ARG A 141 -18.12 -5.61 -11.60
N LEU A 142 -18.52 -4.34 -11.43
CA LEU A 142 -17.71 -3.31 -10.83
C LEU A 142 -17.70 -3.47 -9.31
N TRP A 143 -16.54 -3.78 -8.74
CA TRP A 143 -16.36 -3.78 -7.30
C TRP A 143 -16.09 -2.37 -6.76
N GLY A 144 -15.26 -1.60 -7.45
CA GLY A 144 -14.90 -0.27 -6.98
C GLY A 144 -14.22 0.61 -8.02
N VAL A 145 -14.12 1.88 -7.69
CA VAL A 145 -13.37 2.89 -8.43
C VAL A 145 -12.14 3.32 -7.63
N ARG A 146 -11.06 3.68 -8.35
CA ARG A 146 -9.83 4.17 -7.71
C ARG A 146 -9.53 5.58 -8.15
N LEU A 147 -9.39 6.47 -7.18
CA LEU A 147 -8.93 7.85 -7.35
C LEU A 147 -7.42 7.90 -7.15
N ASP A 148 -6.69 8.42 -8.14
CA ASP A 148 -5.22 8.53 -8.12
C ASP A 148 -4.74 9.91 -8.63
N THR A 149 -5.63 10.91 -8.65
CA THR A 149 -5.39 12.27 -9.15
C THR A 149 -4.07 12.81 -8.62
N SER A 150 -3.20 13.25 -9.54
CA SER A 150 -1.89 13.80 -9.19
C SER A 150 -2.01 15.00 -8.25
N ARG A 151 -1.09 15.14 -7.29
CA ARG A 151 -1.00 16.29 -6.39
C ARG A 151 -0.80 17.64 -7.09
N THR A 152 -0.55 17.65 -8.38
CA THR A 152 -0.37 18.85 -9.21
C THR A 152 -1.59 19.21 -10.05
N LEU A 153 -2.61 18.35 -10.06
CA LEU A 153 -3.81 18.51 -10.87
C LEU A 153 -5.04 18.78 -10.01
N VAL A 154 -5.99 19.49 -10.60
CA VAL A 154 -7.34 19.71 -10.04
C VAL A 154 -8.32 18.93 -10.88
N ASP A 155 -9.08 18.02 -10.26
CA ASP A 155 -10.15 17.29 -10.94
C ASP A 155 -11.22 18.27 -11.46
N ARG A 156 -11.71 18.03 -12.67
CA ARG A 156 -12.72 18.90 -13.33
C ARG A 156 -13.98 19.03 -12.51
N SER A 157 -14.35 17.99 -11.79
CA SER A 157 -15.55 18.02 -10.94
C SER A 157 -15.47 19.02 -9.78
N LEU A 158 -14.29 19.60 -9.50
CA LEU A 158 -14.08 20.61 -8.46
C LEU A 158 -13.89 22.04 -9.01
N TRP A 159 -13.98 22.26 -10.30
CA TRP A 159 -13.69 23.57 -10.88
C TRP A 159 -14.67 24.66 -10.46
N ASP A 160 -15.87 24.31 -10.07
CA ASP A 160 -16.87 25.22 -9.53
C ASP A 160 -16.60 25.65 -8.07
N GLU A 161 -15.66 25.00 -7.40
CA GLU A 161 -15.27 25.30 -6.00
C GLU A 161 -13.87 25.93 -5.87
N LEU A 162 -13.29 26.39 -6.98
CA LEU A 162 -11.94 26.99 -6.95
C LEU A 162 -11.92 28.28 -6.12
N GLY A 163 -10.89 28.44 -5.29
CA GLY A 163 -10.65 29.64 -4.48
C GLY A 163 -10.88 29.48 -2.98
N ASP A 164 -11.65 28.48 -2.55
CA ASP A 164 -12.01 28.29 -1.12
C ASP A 164 -11.04 27.38 -0.36
N PHE A 165 -10.30 26.53 -1.06
CA PHE A 165 -9.39 25.53 -0.49
C PHE A 165 -8.35 25.07 -1.54
N ASP A 166 -7.40 24.22 -1.16
CA ASP A 166 -6.50 23.57 -2.11
C ASP A 166 -7.19 22.35 -2.76
N PRO A 167 -7.67 22.49 -4.01
CA PRO A 167 -8.44 21.42 -4.68
C PRO A 167 -7.58 20.35 -5.34
N ARG A 168 -6.24 20.45 -5.24
CA ARG A 168 -5.31 19.57 -5.95
C ARG A 168 -5.29 18.15 -5.38
N GLY A 169 -5.08 17.20 -6.27
CA GLY A 169 -4.96 15.78 -5.95
C GLY A 169 -6.26 15.16 -5.44
N VAL A 170 -6.14 13.96 -4.85
CA VAL A 170 -7.27 13.29 -4.22
C VAL A 170 -7.56 13.95 -2.88
N ASN A 171 -8.55 14.77 -2.77
CA ASN A 171 -8.96 15.47 -1.56
C ASN A 171 -10.34 15.03 -1.07
N GLU A 172 -10.73 15.45 0.13
CA GLU A 172 -11.99 15.03 0.76
C GLU A 172 -13.23 15.38 -0.05
N ARG A 173 -13.24 16.55 -0.69
CA ARG A 173 -14.38 17.02 -1.49
C ARG A 173 -14.54 16.17 -2.74
N LEU A 174 -13.45 15.83 -3.42
CA LEU A 174 -13.48 14.93 -4.57
C LEU A 174 -14.07 13.57 -4.22
N VAL A 175 -13.60 12.97 -3.11
CA VAL A 175 -14.11 11.66 -2.66
C VAL A 175 -15.59 11.73 -2.33
N ARG A 176 -16.05 12.77 -1.63
CA ARG A 176 -17.48 12.98 -1.33
C ARG A 176 -18.31 13.17 -2.60
N ARG A 177 -17.85 13.98 -3.55
CA ARG A 177 -18.55 14.17 -4.83
C ARG A 177 -18.71 12.87 -5.61
N VAL A 178 -17.66 12.05 -5.66
CA VAL A 178 -17.74 10.72 -6.30
C VAL A 178 -18.73 9.83 -5.57
N ARG A 179 -18.69 9.78 -4.23
CA ARG A 179 -19.63 8.99 -3.42
C ARG A 179 -21.06 9.44 -3.63
N ASP A 180 -21.33 10.73 -3.50
CA ASP A 180 -22.67 11.31 -3.68
C ASP A 180 -23.22 11.08 -5.09
N ALA A 181 -22.39 11.12 -6.10
CA ALA A 181 -22.80 10.87 -7.47
C ALA A 181 -23.16 9.39 -7.70
N LEU A 182 -22.36 8.48 -7.18
CA LEU A 182 -22.63 7.04 -7.24
C LEU A 182 -23.93 6.69 -6.48
N ASP A 183 -24.13 7.24 -5.27
CA ASP A 183 -25.30 6.97 -4.45
C ASP A 183 -26.60 7.48 -5.10
N ARG A 184 -26.57 8.68 -5.71
CA ARG A 184 -27.76 9.22 -6.42
C ARG A 184 -28.22 8.35 -7.59
N GLU A 185 -27.32 7.54 -8.14
CA GLU A 185 -27.64 6.64 -9.26
C GLU A 185 -27.81 5.18 -8.83
N GLY A 186 -27.88 4.90 -7.52
CA GLY A 186 -28.10 3.55 -7.00
C GLY A 186 -26.87 2.65 -7.02
N PHE A 187 -25.66 3.25 -6.98
CA PHE A 187 -24.38 2.53 -6.96
C PHE A 187 -23.69 2.57 -5.59
N GLU A 188 -24.47 2.55 -4.48
CA GLU A 188 -23.96 2.62 -3.09
C GLU A 188 -22.99 1.48 -2.78
N ARG A 189 -23.12 0.34 -3.47
CA ARG A 189 -22.25 -0.82 -3.33
C ARG A 189 -20.84 -0.62 -3.92
N VAL A 190 -20.65 0.33 -4.83
CA VAL A 190 -19.36 0.56 -5.48
C VAL A 190 -18.38 1.17 -4.46
N ARG A 191 -17.27 0.49 -4.23
CA ARG A 191 -16.24 0.89 -3.27
C ARG A 191 -15.35 2.00 -3.82
N ILE A 192 -14.84 2.85 -2.93
CA ILE A 192 -13.91 3.91 -3.28
C ILE A 192 -12.53 3.58 -2.70
N VAL A 193 -11.57 3.34 -3.59
CA VAL A 193 -10.15 3.19 -3.27
C VAL A 193 -9.46 4.51 -3.54
N VAL A 194 -8.67 5.01 -2.60
CA VAL A 194 -7.88 6.21 -2.82
C VAL A 194 -6.38 5.92 -2.81
N SER A 195 -5.64 6.61 -3.64
CA SER A 195 -4.18 6.53 -3.76
C SER A 195 -3.61 7.91 -4.17
N GLY A 196 -2.37 8.00 -4.64
CA GLY A 196 -1.79 9.30 -5.02
C GLY A 196 -1.15 10.03 -3.84
N GLY A 197 -0.20 9.35 -3.19
CA GLY A 197 0.66 9.96 -2.19
C GLY A 197 0.04 10.07 -0.79
N PHE A 198 -0.74 9.09 -0.40
CA PHE A 198 -1.17 8.95 0.99
C PHE A 198 0.00 8.55 1.89
N ASP A 199 -0.03 9.07 3.10
CA ASP A 199 0.85 8.80 4.23
C ASP A 199 0.04 8.76 5.53
N VAL A 200 0.70 8.59 6.67
CA VAL A 200 0.05 8.45 7.98
C VAL A 200 -0.79 9.69 8.31
N GLU A 201 -0.25 10.89 8.09
CA GLU A 201 -0.88 12.16 8.44
C GLU A 201 -2.14 12.37 7.60
N ARG A 202 -2.05 12.14 6.30
CA ARG A 202 -3.17 12.30 5.38
C ARG A 202 -4.28 11.28 5.62
N ILE A 203 -3.93 10.04 5.95
CA ILE A 203 -4.92 9.02 6.34
C ILE A 203 -5.65 9.45 7.62
N ARG A 204 -4.93 9.90 8.65
CA ARG A 204 -5.54 10.42 9.89
C ARG A 204 -6.48 11.59 9.63
N GLU A 205 -6.09 12.52 8.77
CA GLU A 205 -6.95 13.64 8.38
C GLU A 205 -8.24 13.15 7.72
N PHE A 206 -8.15 12.21 6.78
CA PHE A 206 -9.32 11.65 6.09
C PHE A 206 -10.25 10.91 7.06
N GLU A 207 -9.68 10.11 7.96
CA GLU A 207 -10.46 9.38 8.97
C GLU A 207 -11.12 10.33 9.98
N ALA A 208 -10.40 11.35 10.45
CA ALA A 208 -10.96 12.34 11.38
C ALA A 208 -12.12 13.14 10.78
N LYS A 209 -12.10 13.37 9.46
CA LYS A 209 -13.18 14.05 8.73
C LYS A 209 -14.29 13.10 8.25
N GLY A 210 -14.20 11.81 8.53
CA GLY A 210 -15.17 10.81 8.07
C GLY A 210 -15.33 10.80 6.55
N VAL A 211 -14.21 10.87 5.81
CA VAL A 211 -14.23 10.79 4.34
C VAL A 211 -14.63 9.38 3.91
N PRO A 212 -15.58 9.22 2.96
CA PRO A 212 -16.13 7.92 2.57
C PRO A 212 -15.16 7.12 1.69
N VAL A 213 -14.00 6.73 2.26
CA VAL A 213 -13.00 5.86 1.65
C VAL A 213 -13.23 4.44 2.14
N ASP A 214 -13.17 3.45 1.25
CA ASP A 214 -13.25 2.04 1.61
C ASP A 214 -11.87 1.39 1.79
N SER A 215 -10.84 1.86 1.08
CA SER A 215 -9.47 1.38 1.25
C SER A 215 -8.42 2.38 0.74
N TYR A 216 -7.22 2.30 1.31
CA TYR A 216 -6.08 3.15 0.96
C TYR A 216 -5.01 2.37 0.20
N GLY A 217 -4.65 2.83 -0.99
CA GLY A 217 -3.49 2.38 -1.74
C GLY A 217 -2.27 3.25 -1.41
N VAL A 218 -1.32 2.70 -0.67
CA VAL A 218 -0.15 3.45 -0.20
C VAL A 218 1.12 2.95 -0.87
N GLY A 219 1.86 3.85 -1.50
CA GLY A 219 3.02 3.53 -2.32
C GLY A 219 4.35 3.92 -1.68
N SER A 220 5.07 4.83 -2.32
CA SER A 220 6.46 5.18 -2.00
C SER A 220 6.73 5.59 -0.55
N THR A 221 5.75 6.10 0.17
CA THR A 221 5.89 6.49 1.58
C THR A 221 6.17 5.31 2.49
N LEU A 222 5.74 4.08 2.12
CA LEU A 222 5.95 2.87 2.91
C LEU A 222 7.37 2.32 2.85
N ILE A 223 8.16 2.72 1.86
CA ILE A 223 9.56 2.27 1.70
C ILE A 223 10.58 3.37 2.00
N ARG A 224 10.12 4.55 2.41
CA ARG A 224 10.99 5.68 2.74
C ARG A 224 11.44 5.61 4.19
N GLY A 225 12.63 6.16 4.42
CA GLY A 225 13.24 6.28 5.74
C GLY A 225 14.53 5.49 5.84
N GLU A 226 15.17 5.65 6.97
CA GLU A 226 16.40 4.96 7.30
C GLU A 226 16.16 4.06 8.51
N ASN A 227 16.79 2.90 8.49
CA ASN A 227 16.79 1.98 9.61
C ASN A 227 18.15 1.29 9.66
N ASP A 228 18.84 1.47 10.75
CA ASP A 228 20.21 1.01 10.95
C ASP A 228 20.28 0.05 12.13
N PHE A 229 20.91 -1.09 11.92
CA PHE A 229 21.17 -2.08 12.94
C PHE A 229 22.65 -2.41 13.00
N THR A 230 23.13 -2.61 14.22
CA THR A 230 24.46 -3.16 14.50
C THR A 230 24.31 -4.45 15.29
N ALA A 231 25.25 -5.37 15.15
CA ALA A 231 25.41 -6.51 16.02
C ALA A 231 26.70 -6.33 16.84
N ASP A 232 26.64 -6.73 18.08
CA ASP A 232 27.79 -6.70 18.97
C ASP A 232 27.88 -8.05 19.72
N VAL A 233 29.06 -8.65 19.75
CA VAL A 233 29.35 -9.76 20.66
C VAL A 233 29.35 -9.23 22.08
N VAL A 234 28.69 -9.89 22.99
CA VAL A 234 28.58 -9.46 24.41
C VAL A 234 28.96 -10.51 25.41
N LEU A 235 28.98 -11.78 24.99
CA LEU A 235 29.49 -12.93 25.77
C LEU A 235 30.31 -13.83 24.86
N VAL A 236 31.39 -14.44 25.40
CA VAL A 236 32.14 -15.53 24.77
C VAL A 236 32.39 -16.56 25.85
N ASP A 237 32.01 -17.81 25.62
CA ASP A 237 32.13 -18.92 26.58
C ASP A 237 31.56 -18.61 27.97
N GLY A 238 30.48 -17.85 28.02
CA GLY A 238 29.81 -17.42 29.26
C GLY A 238 30.43 -16.20 29.94
N GLU A 239 31.58 -15.74 29.47
CA GLU A 239 32.30 -14.61 30.03
C GLU A 239 31.98 -13.32 29.23
N ARG A 240 31.99 -12.17 29.94
CA ARG A 240 31.79 -10.88 29.33
C ARG A 240 32.91 -10.55 28.32
N SER A 241 32.53 -10.35 27.08
CA SER A 241 33.46 -9.94 26.01
C SER A 241 32.72 -8.97 25.08
N ALA A 242 32.62 -7.72 25.50
CA ALA A 242 31.84 -6.72 24.78
C ALA A 242 32.65 -5.45 24.52
N LYS A 243 32.39 -4.80 23.40
CA LYS A 243 32.85 -3.43 23.11
C LYS A 243 32.40 -2.49 24.25
N VAL A 244 33.21 -1.49 24.57
CA VAL A 244 32.85 -0.45 25.54
C VAL A 244 31.49 0.16 25.21
N GLY A 245 30.64 0.23 26.21
CA GLY A 245 29.27 0.73 26.06
C GLY A 245 28.25 -0.32 25.58
N ARG A 246 28.68 -1.59 25.47
CA ARG A 246 27.80 -2.73 25.20
C ARG A 246 27.80 -3.69 26.38
N TRP A 247 26.67 -4.40 26.56
CA TRP A 247 26.52 -5.38 27.63
C TRP A 247 25.45 -6.43 27.30
N TYR A 248 25.61 -7.59 27.88
CA TYR A 248 24.63 -8.66 27.79
C TYR A 248 23.29 -8.24 28.41
N ARG A 249 22.21 -8.54 27.73
CA ARG A 249 20.83 -8.42 28.24
C ARG A 249 20.15 -9.78 28.04
N PRO A 250 19.69 -10.44 29.13
CA PRO A 250 18.95 -11.69 29.00
C PRO A 250 17.75 -11.52 28.10
N ASN A 251 17.52 -12.52 27.23
CA ASN A 251 16.37 -12.57 26.35
C ASN A 251 15.54 -13.82 26.65
N ALA A 252 14.44 -13.65 27.40
CA ALA A 252 13.54 -14.75 27.75
C ALA A 252 12.76 -15.35 26.54
N ARG A 253 12.91 -14.76 25.35
CA ARG A 253 12.30 -15.25 24.10
C ARG A 253 13.31 -15.93 23.19
N LEU A 254 14.47 -16.29 23.72
CA LEU A 254 15.46 -17.06 22.95
C LEU A 254 14.91 -18.47 22.74
N GLU A 255 14.83 -18.90 21.51
CA GLU A 255 14.35 -20.23 21.11
C GLU A 255 15.47 -20.96 20.37
N PRO A 256 15.65 -22.28 20.60
CA PRO A 256 16.56 -23.10 19.78
C PRO A 256 16.11 -23.07 18.32
N VAL A 257 17.07 -23.03 17.41
CA VAL A 257 16.86 -23.16 15.96
C VAL A 257 17.69 -24.35 15.50
N ASP A 258 17.03 -25.40 14.98
CA ASP A 258 17.65 -26.62 14.44
C ASP A 258 18.22 -26.37 13.05
#